data_b215ad74011235acb98b437edf0d4921
#
_entry.id   b215ad74011235acb98b437edf0d4921
#
_cell.length_a   1.000
_cell.length_b   1.000
_cell.length_c   1.000
_cell.angle_alpha   90.00
_cell.angle_beta   90.00
_cell.angle_gamma   90.00
#
_symmetry.space_group_name_H-M   'P 1'
#
loop_
_entity.id
_entity.type
_entity.pdbx_description
1 polymer ?
#
loop_
_entity_poly.entity_id
_entity_poly.type
_entity_poly.pdbx_seq_one_letter_code
_entity_poly.pdbx_strand_id
1 'polypeptide(L)'
;MLLVSPMALLSACPGETQQVVRTVERPPVVDLSLGPADVFDVRVYGEPELTSTYRVSPEGFIDFPLIGSVQVKGMTATQVAEEIRVRLQSFVKQPQVNVYVKETNSKKVTIFGQVHHPGSFNFVESMTLVQLVSTAGGLTAMAARDRVRVTRVRDGKSDSFVVNLRDVLEGRSSFYLLPGDEIFVPERVF
;
A
#
# COMPACT_ATOMS: atom_id res chain seq x y z
N MET A 1 -41.03 -17.11 -51.39
CA MET A 1 -41.63 -16.73 -50.10
C MET A 1 -40.62 -17.13 -49.04
N LEU A 2 -39.68 -16.24 -48.76
CA LEU A 2 -38.60 -16.48 -47.82
C LEU A 2 -38.91 -15.72 -46.51
N LEU A 3 -39.08 -16.47 -45.43
CA LEU A 3 -39.26 -15.96 -44.07
C LEU A 3 -37.90 -15.62 -43.47
N VAL A 4 -37.63 -14.35 -43.26
CA VAL A 4 -36.46 -13.85 -42.48
C VAL A 4 -36.89 -13.75 -41.03
N SER A 5 -36.25 -14.55 -40.17
CA SER A 5 -36.39 -14.49 -38.70
C SER A 5 -35.48 -13.43 -38.13
N PRO A 6 -35.93 -12.53 -37.27
CA PRO A 6 -35.03 -11.57 -36.61
C PRO A 6 -34.30 -12.24 -35.46
N MET A 7 -32.97 -12.24 -35.54
CA MET A 7 -32.05 -12.66 -34.50
C MET A 7 -31.99 -11.59 -33.39
N ALA A 8 -32.53 -11.88 -32.22
CA ALA A 8 -32.46 -11.02 -31.05
C ALA A 8 -31.04 -11.05 -30.49
N LEU A 9 -30.34 -9.93 -30.57
CA LEU A 9 -29.05 -9.67 -29.87
C LEU A 9 -29.33 -9.54 -28.37
N LEU A 10 -29.04 -10.60 -27.60
CA LEU A 10 -28.91 -10.49 -26.16
C LEU A 10 -27.62 -9.71 -25.85
N SER A 11 -27.81 -8.49 -25.39
CA SER A 11 -26.75 -7.66 -24.79
C SER A 11 -26.37 -8.28 -23.45
N ALA A 12 -25.26 -9.00 -23.39
CA ALA A 12 -24.67 -9.50 -22.15
C ALA A 12 -23.98 -8.30 -21.45
N CYS A 13 -24.53 -7.86 -20.32
CA CYS A 13 -23.83 -7.00 -19.39
C CYS A 13 -22.56 -7.72 -18.92
N PRO A 14 -21.38 -7.05 -18.88
CA PRO A 14 -20.20 -7.62 -18.28
C PRO A 14 -20.44 -7.72 -16.77
N GLY A 15 -20.77 -8.90 -16.29
CA GLY A 15 -20.91 -9.20 -14.88
C GLY A 15 -19.53 -9.04 -14.20
N GLU A 16 -19.49 -8.25 -13.16
CA GLU A 16 -18.37 -8.11 -12.24
C GLU A 16 -18.02 -9.52 -11.68
N THR A 17 -16.87 -10.03 -12.08
CA THR A 17 -16.43 -11.36 -11.64
C THR A 17 -15.92 -11.23 -10.21
N GLN A 18 -16.76 -11.50 -9.22
CA GLN A 18 -16.34 -11.59 -7.83
C GLN A 18 -15.49 -12.87 -7.66
N GLN A 19 -14.19 -12.72 -7.51
CA GLN A 19 -13.31 -13.84 -7.22
C GLN A 19 -13.31 -14.13 -5.72
N VAL A 20 -13.76 -15.34 -5.36
CA VAL A 20 -13.62 -15.86 -4.00
C VAL A 20 -12.21 -16.43 -3.85
N VAL A 21 -11.35 -15.71 -3.16
CA VAL A 21 -9.95 -16.12 -2.97
C VAL A 21 -9.88 -17.18 -1.87
N ARG A 22 -9.41 -18.39 -2.22
CA ARG A 22 -9.18 -19.53 -1.31
C ARG A 22 -7.69 -19.87 -1.14
N THR A 23 -6.78 -18.99 -1.57
CA THR A 23 -5.37 -19.35 -1.69
C THR A 23 -4.54 -18.71 -0.59
N VAL A 24 -3.60 -19.48 0.00
CA VAL A 24 -2.48 -18.92 0.78
C VAL A 24 -1.54 -18.27 -0.23
N GLU A 25 -1.72 -16.98 -0.46
CA GLU A 25 -0.84 -16.22 -1.35
C GLU A 25 0.50 -15.95 -0.66
N ARG A 26 1.59 -16.11 -1.42
CA ARG A 26 2.90 -15.63 -0.98
C ARG A 26 2.83 -14.11 -0.79
N PRO A 27 3.51 -13.52 0.23
CA PRO A 27 3.54 -12.08 0.36
C PRO A 27 3.93 -11.43 -0.98
N PRO A 28 3.13 -10.48 -1.47
CA PRO A 28 3.48 -9.78 -2.71
C PRO A 28 4.77 -8.99 -2.50
N VAL A 29 5.60 -8.93 -3.53
CA VAL A 29 6.75 -8.01 -3.56
C VAL A 29 6.17 -6.60 -3.57
N VAL A 30 6.31 -5.90 -2.47
CA VAL A 30 5.84 -4.52 -2.33
C VAL A 30 6.94 -3.58 -2.81
N ASP A 31 6.58 -2.60 -3.62
CA ASP A 31 7.47 -1.51 -3.97
C ASP A 31 7.78 -0.68 -2.71
N LEU A 32 9.03 -0.77 -2.23
CA LEU A 32 9.54 -0.04 -1.07
C LEU A 32 10.04 1.38 -1.42
N SER A 33 9.63 1.92 -2.57
CA SER A 33 9.98 3.28 -2.97
C SER A 33 9.39 4.32 -2.03
N LEU A 34 10.14 5.41 -1.82
CA LEU A 34 9.71 6.56 -1.04
C LEU A 34 8.65 7.37 -1.79
N GLY A 35 7.72 7.92 -1.04
CA GLY A 35 6.66 8.80 -1.54
C GLY A 35 6.52 10.08 -0.70
N PRO A 36 5.60 10.98 -1.11
CA PRO A 36 5.32 12.21 -0.36
C PRO A 36 4.95 11.95 1.10
N ALA A 37 5.42 12.82 1.99
CA ALA A 37 5.25 12.76 3.44
C ALA A 37 6.00 11.62 4.16
N ASP A 38 6.72 10.73 3.46
CA ASP A 38 7.61 9.76 4.10
C ASP A 38 8.74 10.48 4.84
N VAL A 39 9.18 9.89 5.95
CA VAL A 39 10.24 10.43 6.81
C VAL A 39 11.37 9.41 6.90
N PHE A 40 12.58 9.87 6.68
CA PHE A 40 13.78 9.05 6.75
C PHE A 40 14.98 9.80 7.29
N ASP A 41 15.90 9.07 7.91
CA ASP A 41 17.20 9.58 8.36
C ASP A 41 18.23 9.35 7.27
N VAL A 42 19.01 10.38 6.99
CA VAL A 42 20.26 10.26 6.24
C VAL A 42 21.43 10.39 7.21
N ARG A 43 22.34 9.43 7.17
CA ARG A 43 23.56 9.44 7.97
C ARG A 43 24.75 9.46 7.04
N VAL A 44 25.59 10.48 7.19
CA VAL A 44 26.86 10.61 6.46
C VAL A 44 27.99 10.39 7.43
N TYR A 45 28.77 9.32 7.21
CA TYR A 45 29.87 8.96 8.12
C TYR A 45 30.95 10.03 8.13
N GLY A 46 31.36 10.47 9.33
CA GLY A 46 32.36 11.51 9.51
C GLY A 46 31.84 12.94 9.38
N GLU A 47 30.57 13.13 8.96
CA GLU A 47 29.96 14.45 8.72
C GLU A 47 28.66 14.60 9.52
N PRO A 48 28.73 14.91 10.83
CA PRO A 48 27.53 15.02 11.67
C PRO A 48 26.58 16.14 11.23
N GLU A 49 27.10 17.21 10.64
CA GLU A 49 26.29 18.34 10.13
C GLU A 49 25.41 17.96 8.91
N LEU A 50 25.79 16.90 8.17
CA LEU A 50 25.03 16.36 7.05
C LEU A 50 24.09 15.23 7.47
N THR A 51 24.14 14.82 8.75
CA THR A 51 23.30 13.75 9.30
C THR A 51 22.04 14.35 9.90
N SER A 52 20.88 14.07 9.27
CA SER A 52 19.61 14.64 9.70
C SER A 52 18.41 13.79 9.27
N THR A 53 17.24 14.13 9.83
CA THR A 53 15.95 13.57 9.42
C THR A 53 15.32 14.44 8.34
N TYR A 54 14.86 13.82 7.25
CA TYR A 54 14.23 14.48 6.12
C TYR A 54 12.81 13.99 5.94
N ARG A 55 11.92 14.91 5.54
CA ARG A 55 10.56 14.59 5.11
C ARG A 55 10.45 14.87 3.62
N VAL A 56 9.88 13.93 2.88
CA VAL A 56 9.64 14.08 1.43
C VAL A 56 8.54 15.13 1.22
N SER A 57 8.83 16.12 0.38
CA SER A 57 7.86 17.15 -0.01
C SER A 57 6.69 16.55 -0.83
N PRO A 58 5.57 17.27 -0.99
CA PRO A 58 4.47 16.81 -1.84
C PRO A 58 4.89 16.55 -3.30
N GLU A 59 5.88 17.29 -3.79
CA GLU A 59 6.43 17.17 -5.14
C GLU A 59 7.38 15.97 -5.27
N GLY A 60 7.87 15.43 -4.12
CA GLY A 60 8.74 14.25 -4.08
C GLY A 60 10.22 14.56 -3.95
N PHE A 61 10.59 15.72 -3.41
CA PHE A 61 11.96 16.16 -3.21
C PHE A 61 12.30 16.32 -1.73
N ILE A 62 13.59 16.35 -1.42
CA ILE A 62 14.14 16.83 -0.15
C ILE A 62 15.17 17.91 -0.43
N ASP A 63 15.37 18.83 0.52
CA ASP A 63 16.46 19.80 0.47
C ASP A 63 17.62 19.30 1.35
N PHE A 64 18.73 18.99 0.70
CA PHE A 64 19.91 18.44 1.37
C PHE A 64 21.06 19.47 1.36
N PRO A 65 21.76 19.68 2.49
CA PRO A 65 22.88 20.61 2.56
C PRO A 65 23.93 20.36 1.48
N LEU A 66 24.55 21.39 0.96
CA LEU A 66 25.58 21.41 -0.08
C LEU A 66 25.12 21.02 -1.48
N ILE A 67 24.17 20.10 -1.64
CA ILE A 67 23.73 19.56 -2.94
C ILE A 67 22.35 20.04 -3.38
N GLY A 68 21.64 20.79 -2.50
CA GLY A 68 20.34 21.36 -2.79
C GLY A 68 19.21 20.34 -2.88
N SER A 69 18.27 20.58 -3.80
CA SER A 69 17.08 19.73 -3.96
C SER A 69 17.41 18.41 -4.63
N VAL A 70 17.00 17.30 -4.00
CA VAL A 70 17.18 15.91 -4.47
C VAL A 70 15.83 15.26 -4.65
N GLN A 71 15.55 14.74 -5.84
CA GLN A 71 14.36 13.97 -6.10
C GLN A 71 14.49 12.58 -5.46
N VAL A 72 13.50 12.20 -4.62
CA VAL A 72 13.50 10.91 -3.89
C VAL A 72 12.25 10.09 -4.15
N LYS A 73 11.19 10.71 -4.68
CA LYS A 73 9.94 10.02 -5.02
C LYS A 73 10.18 8.90 -6.03
N GLY A 74 9.71 7.71 -5.71
CA GLY A 74 9.87 6.52 -6.56
C GLY A 74 11.22 5.82 -6.40
N MET A 75 12.11 6.33 -5.55
CA MET A 75 13.40 5.70 -5.25
C MET A 75 13.33 4.88 -3.96
N THR A 76 14.04 3.77 -3.91
CA THR A 76 14.26 3.03 -2.67
C THR A 76 15.27 3.74 -1.77
N ALA A 77 15.31 3.42 -0.47
CA ALA A 77 16.29 3.98 0.45
C ALA A 77 17.75 3.82 -0.04
N THR A 78 18.07 2.67 -0.66
CA THR A 78 19.38 2.40 -1.24
C THR A 78 19.69 3.30 -2.43
N GLN A 79 18.71 3.53 -3.30
CA GLN A 79 18.88 4.42 -4.46
C GLN A 79 19.06 5.88 -4.02
N VAL A 80 18.32 6.32 -2.99
CA VAL A 80 18.48 7.67 -2.43
C VAL A 80 19.87 7.83 -1.79
N ALA A 81 20.34 6.81 -1.04
CA ALA A 81 21.69 6.84 -0.47
C ALA A 81 22.77 7.01 -1.55
N GLU A 82 22.63 6.25 -2.66
CA GLU A 82 23.57 6.31 -3.77
C GLU A 82 23.51 7.67 -4.50
N GLU A 83 22.33 8.22 -4.75
CA GLU A 83 22.14 9.52 -5.39
C GLU A 83 22.78 10.65 -4.56
N ILE A 84 22.54 10.65 -3.23
CA ILE A 84 23.16 11.61 -2.32
C ILE A 84 24.69 11.41 -2.31
N ARG A 85 25.16 10.16 -2.25
CA ARG A 85 26.59 9.84 -2.25
C ARG A 85 27.29 10.41 -3.49
N VAL A 86 26.72 10.18 -4.67
CA VAL A 86 27.30 10.67 -5.95
C VAL A 86 27.39 12.21 -5.97
N ARG A 87 26.33 12.90 -5.56
CA ARG A 87 26.32 14.36 -5.53
C ARG A 87 27.26 14.94 -4.48
N LEU A 88 27.42 14.28 -3.32
CA LEU A 88 28.33 14.72 -2.26
C LEU A 88 29.81 14.57 -2.60
N GLN A 89 30.17 13.74 -3.58
CA GLN A 89 31.61 13.56 -3.98
C GLN A 89 32.30 14.87 -4.38
N SER A 90 31.55 15.86 -4.81
CA SER A 90 32.12 17.19 -5.15
C SER A 90 32.49 18.01 -3.92
N PHE A 91 32.02 17.66 -2.73
CA PHE A 91 32.18 18.42 -1.49
C PHE A 91 32.88 17.61 -0.40
N VAL A 92 32.72 16.31 -0.37
CA VAL A 92 33.25 15.40 0.66
C VAL A 92 34.08 14.30 -0.02
N LYS A 93 35.26 14.01 0.53
CA LYS A 93 36.10 12.90 0.04
C LYS A 93 35.51 11.56 0.48
N GLN A 94 35.20 10.69 -0.50
CA GLN A 94 34.70 9.33 -0.27
C GLN A 94 33.51 9.28 0.71
N PRO A 95 32.38 10.01 0.45
CA PRO A 95 31.27 10.03 1.36
C PRO A 95 30.63 8.65 1.48
N GLN A 96 30.35 8.22 2.71
CA GLN A 96 29.58 7.02 3.02
C GLN A 96 28.21 7.44 3.54
N VAL A 97 27.17 7.14 2.78
CA VAL A 97 25.80 7.57 3.05
C VAL A 97 24.91 6.37 3.33
N ASN A 98 24.16 6.42 4.43
CA ASN A 98 23.14 5.44 4.76
C ASN A 98 21.78 6.14 4.94
N VAL A 99 20.73 5.51 4.44
CA VAL A 99 19.35 6.00 4.55
C VAL A 99 18.50 4.99 5.28
N TYR A 100 17.79 5.45 6.32
CA TYR A 100 16.88 4.62 7.14
C TYR A 100 15.50 5.23 7.14
N VAL A 101 14.50 4.50 6.59
CA VAL A 101 13.11 4.94 6.61
C VAL A 101 12.58 4.84 8.04
N LYS A 102 12.04 5.94 8.57
CA LYS A 102 11.41 6.03 9.90
C LYS A 102 9.90 5.86 9.81
N GLU A 103 9.29 6.58 8.86
CA GLU A 103 7.84 6.60 8.71
C GLU A 103 7.47 6.49 7.23
N THR A 104 6.60 5.54 6.91
CA THR A 104 6.02 5.35 5.58
C THR A 104 4.61 5.94 5.56
N ASN A 105 4.51 7.24 5.34
CA ASN A 105 3.24 7.97 5.34
C ASN A 105 2.57 8.03 3.95
N SER A 106 3.34 7.74 2.90
CA SER A 106 2.88 7.71 1.50
C SER A 106 2.03 6.48 1.17
N LYS A 107 2.19 5.40 1.94
CA LYS A 107 1.53 4.11 1.70
C LYS A 107 0.52 3.85 2.79
N LYS A 108 -0.77 3.83 2.43
CA LYS A 108 -1.87 3.65 3.36
C LYS A 108 -2.82 2.56 2.87
N VAL A 109 -3.54 1.97 3.81
CA VAL A 109 -4.70 1.12 3.59
C VAL A 109 -5.88 1.71 4.34
N THR A 110 -7.08 1.60 3.80
CA THR A 110 -8.27 2.19 4.40
C THR A 110 -9.24 1.08 4.79
N ILE A 111 -9.79 1.15 6.01
CA ILE A 111 -10.81 0.21 6.47
C ILE A 111 -12.02 0.99 6.99
N PHE A 112 -13.23 0.54 6.60
CA PHE A 112 -14.48 1.16 6.98
C PHE A 112 -15.62 0.13 7.13
N GLY A 113 -16.75 0.58 7.68
CA GLY A 113 -17.88 -0.28 8.01
C GLY A 113 -17.83 -0.80 9.45
N GLN A 114 -18.12 -2.07 9.68
CA GLN A 114 -18.31 -2.67 11.00
C GLN A 114 -17.00 -3.01 11.72
N VAL A 115 -16.17 -2.00 11.97
CA VAL A 115 -14.95 -2.05 12.79
C VAL A 115 -15.01 -1.00 13.89
N HIS A 116 -14.25 -1.15 14.97
CA HIS A 116 -14.30 -0.19 16.09
C HIS A 116 -13.69 1.16 15.73
N HIS A 117 -12.59 1.20 14.98
CA HIS A 117 -11.90 2.42 14.57
C HIS A 117 -11.76 2.43 13.04
N PRO A 118 -12.80 2.88 12.30
CA PRO A 118 -12.68 3.05 10.86
C PRO A 118 -11.72 4.20 10.51
N GLY A 119 -10.95 4.06 9.42
CA GLY A 119 -10.01 5.08 8.99
C GLY A 119 -8.91 4.55 8.08
N SER A 120 -7.93 5.42 7.81
CA SER A 120 -6.74 5.07 7.04
C SER A 120 -5.57 4.79 7.97
N PHE A 121 -4.89 3.67 7.73
CA PHE A 121 -3.76 3.19 8.50
C PHE A 121 -2.51 3.13 7.63
N ASN A 122 -1.34 3.36 8.22
CA ASN A 122 -0.08 3.22 7.51
C ASN A 122 0.13 1.76 7.12
N PHE A 123 0.50 1.54 5.87
CA PHE A 123 0.83 0.21 5.37
C PHE A 123 2.20 -0.23 5.90
N VAL A 124 2.28 -1.47 6.36
CA VAL A 124 3.52 -2.12 6.76
C VAL A 124 3.78 -3.29 5.82
N GLU A 125 5.04 -3.55 5.51
CA GLU A 125 5.43 -4.67 4.65
C GLU A 125 4.83 -6.00 5.15
N SER A 126 4.32 -6.80 4.21
CA SER A 126 3.63 -8.06 4.48
C SER A 126 2.37 -7.94 5.35
N MET A 127 1.75 -6.75 5.41
CA MET A 127 0.54 -6.51 6.17
C MET A 127 -0.60 -7.42 5.72
N THR A 128 -1.21 -8.11 6.68
CA THR A 128 -2.37 -8.98 6.43
C THR A 128 -3.68 -8.29 6.79
N LEU A 129 -4.79 -8.79 6.23
CA LEU A 129 -6.13 -8.30 6.56
C LEU A 129 -6.42 -8.42 8.07
N VAL A 130 -5.95 -9.50 8.72
CA VAL A 130 -6.13 -9.71 10.17
C VAL A 130 -5.39 -8.65 10.98
N GLN A 131 -4.14 -8.32 10.59
CA GLN A 131 -3.37 -7.28 11.26
C GLN A 131 -4.06 -5.91 11.16
N LEU A 132 -4.57 -5.56 9.96
CA LEU A 132 -5.30 -4.31 9.78
C LEU A 132 -6.56 -4.25 10.65
N VAL A 133 -7.37 -5.32 10.64
CA VAL A 133 -8.58 -5.41 11.49
C VAL A 133 -8.21 -5.29 12.97
N SER A 134 -7.12 -5.92 13.42
CA SER A 134 -6.65 -5.82 14.81
C SER A 134 -6.21 -4.40 15.15
N THR A 135 -5.49 -3.72 14.25
CA THR A 135 -5.09 -2.31 14.42
C THR A 135 -6.31 -1.38 14.47
N ALA A 136 -7.37 -1.69 13.70
CA ALA A 136 -8.65 -0.98 13.75
C ALA A 136 -9.51 -1.31 14.99
N GLY A 137 -8.94 -1.98 16.01
CA GLY A 137 -9.63 -2.31 17.25
C GLY A 137 -10.55 -3.53 17.17
N GLY A 138 -10.49 -4.28 16.06
CA GLY A 138 -11.33 -5.46 15.83
C GLY A 138 -12.67 -5.15 15.16
N LEU A 139 -13.45 -6.20 14.97
CA LEU A 139 -14.77 -6.14 14.35
C LEU A 139 -15.86 -5.86 15.40
N THR A 140 -16.88 -5.10 15.03
CA THR A 140 -18.07 -4.93 15.88
C THR A 140 -18.89 -6.22 15.95
N ALA A 141 -19.83 -6.29 16.91
CA ALA A 141 -20.73 -7.42 17.05
C ALA A 141 -21.66 -7.63 15.82
N MET A 142 -21.88 -6.56 15.06
CA MET A 142 -22.75 -6.56 13.86
C MET A 142 -22.01 -6.89 12.58
N ALA A 143 -20.69 -7.14 12.63
CA ALA A 143 -19.87 -7.38 11.44
C ALA A 143 -20.18 -8.73 10.77
N ALA A 144 -20.33 -8.70 9.44
CA ALA A 144 -20.40 -9.90 8.60
C ALA A 144 -18.97 -10.38 8.28
N ARG A 145 -18.48 -11.33 9.06
CA ARG A 145 -17.11 -11.85 8.99
C ARG A 145 -16.81 -12.69 7.74
N ASP A 146 -17.84 -13.16 7.07
CA ASP A 146 -17.79 -14.04 5.90
C ASP A 146 -17.78 -13.30 4.57
N ARG A 147 -18.00 -11.97 4.58
CA ARG A 147 -18.19 -11.15 3.37
C ARG A 147 -17.41 -9.85 3.41
N VAL A 148 -16.19 -9.86 3.97
CA VAL A 148 -15.31 -8.69 3.95
C VAL A 148 -14.87 -8.44 2.51
N ARG A 149 -15.10 -7.22 2.02
CA ARG A 149 -14.73 -6.83 0.66
C ARG A 149 -13.42 -6.06 0.69
N VAL A 150 -12.48 -6.45 -0.15
CA VAL A 150 -11.24 -5.70 -0.40
C VAL A 150 -11.28 -5.21 -1.83
N THR A 151 -11.20 -3.90 -2.01
CA THR A 151 -11.12 -3.25 -3.32
C THR A 151 -9.69 -2.77 -3.55
N ARG A 152 -9.13 -3.13 -4.69
CA ARG A 152 -7.77 -2.80 -5.10
C ARG A 152 -7.78 -2.11 -6.44
N VAL A 153 -7.22 -0.91 -6.50
CA VAL A 153 -7.10 -0.17 -7.75
C VAL A 153 -5.69 -0.31 -8.30
N ARG A 154 -5.55 -0.84 -9.52
CA ARG A 154 -4.29 -0.93 -10.25
C ARG A 154 -4.50 -0.45 -11.69
N ASP A 155 -3.65 0.43 -12.17
CA ASP A 155 -3.66 0.92 -13.56
C ASP A 155 -5.05 1.41 -14.02
N GLY A 156 -5.78 2.06 -13.11
CA GLY A 156 -7.13 2.57 -13.37
C GLY A 156 -8.23 1.49 -13.40
N LYS A 157 -7.90 0.23 -13.13
CA LYS A 157 -8.86 -0.87 -12.97
C LYS A 157 -9.08 -1.16 -11.50
N SER A 158 -10.31 -1.47 -11.14
CA SER A 158 -10.72 -1.83 -9.78
C SER A 158 -11.03 -3.32 -9.72
N ASP A 159 -10.24 -4.06 -8.93
CA ASP A 159 -10.48 -5.45 -8.61
C ASP A 159 -11.14 -5.55 -7.23
N SER A 160 -12.21 -6.33 -7.12
CA SER A 160 -12.92 -6.54 -5.86
C SER A 160 -12.83 -8.00 -5.42
N PHE A 161 -12.35 -8.23 -4.20
CA PHE A 161 -12.20 -9.55 -3.59
C PHE A 161 -13.17 -9.67 -2.41
N VAL A 162 -13.85 -10.80 -2.31
CA VAL A 162 -14.62 -11.15 -1.12
C VAL A 162 -13.83 -12.15 -0.29
N VAL A 163 -13.48 -11.76 0.93
CA VAL A 163 -12.64 -12.53 1.85
C VAL A 163 -13.49 -13.00 3.02
N ASN A 164 -13.45 -14.31 3.29
CA ASN A 164 -14.01 -14.87 4.50
C ASN A 164 -12.99 -14.76 5.65
N LEU A 165 -13.19 -13.80 6.53
CA LEU A 165 -12.26 -13.55 7.62
C LEU A 165 -12.19 -14.69 8.63
N ARG A 166 -13.23 -15.56 8.73
CA ARG A 166 -13.16 -16.75 9.57
C ARG A 166 -12.09 -17.72 9.09
N ASP A 167 -12.01 -17.95 7.78
CA ASP A 167 -11.00 -18.84 7.19
C ASP A 167 -9.59 -18.30 7.38
N VAL A 168 -9.44 -16.95 7.37
CA VAL A 168 -8.16 -16.29 7.63
C VAL A 168 -7.77 -16.40 9.10
N LEU A 169 -8.71 -16.18 10.04
CA LEU A 169 -8.48 -16.30 11.48
C LEU A 169 -8.17 -17.74 11.92
N GLU A 170 -8.72 -18.72 11.24
CA GLU A 170 -8.46 -20.16 11.50
C GLU A 170 -7.20 -20.68 10.77
N GLY A 171 -6.45 -19.79 10.10
CA GLY A 171 -5.22 -20.14 9.39
C GLY A 171 -5.41 -20.95 8.11
N ARG A 172 -6.67 -21.05 7.62
CA ARG A 172 -7.00 -21.79 6.38
C ARG A 172 -6.65 -20.99 5.11
N SER A 173 -6.55 -19.68 5.23
CA SER A 173 -6.13 -18.78 4.16
C SER A 173 -5.37 -17.60 4.73
N SER A 174 -4.59 -16.90 3.89
CA SER A 174 -3.95 -15.64 4.22
C SER A 174 -4.28 -14.64 3.14
N PHE A 175 -4.63 -13.42 3.52
CA PHE A 175 -4.85 -12.33 2.59
C PHE A 175 -3.91 -11.19 2.89
N TYR A 176 -2.96 -10.95 1.99
CA TYR A 176 -2.01 -9.85 2.08
C TYR A 176 -2.57 -8.61 1.41
N LEU A 177 -2.45 -7.50 2.11
CA LEU A 177 -2.85 -6.19 1.64
C LEU A 177 -1.74 -5.56 0.81
N LEU A 178 -2.12 -4.62 -0.03
CA LEU A 178 -1.23 -3.74 -0.77
C LEU A 178 -1.54 -2.27 -0.42
N PRO A 179 -0.55 -1.38 -0.60
CA PRO A 179 -0.81 0.05 -0.50
C PRO A 179 -1.95 0.48 -1.42
N GLY A 180 -2.87 1.26 -0.88
CA GLY A 180 -4.05 1.73 -1.61
C GLY A 180 -5.27 0.81 -1.53
N ASP A 181 -5.18 -0.36 -0.88
CA ASP A 181 -6.35 -1.23 -0.69
C ASP A 181 -7.40 -0.55 0.20
N GLU A 182 -8.66 -0.69 -0.20
CA GLU A 182 -9.83 -0.25 0.55
C GLU A 182 -10.61 -1.47 1.04
N ILE A 183 -10.83 -1.55 2.35
CA ILE A 183 -11.47 -2.67 3.01
C ILE A 183 -12.83 -2.23 3.55
N PHE A 184 -13.88 -2.88 3.09
CA PHE A 184 -15.24 -2.69 3.58
C PHE A 184 -15.71 -3.91 4.37
N VAL A 185 -16.06 -3.68 5.62
CA VAL A 185 -16.65 -4.69 6.50
C VAL A 185 -18.16 -4.44 6.58
N PRO A 186 -18.98 -5.27 5.88
CA PRO A 186 -20.43 -5.07 5.88
C PRO A 186 -21.07 -5.48 7.21
N GLU A 187 -22.29 -5.02 7.39
CA GLU A 187 -23.15 -5.45 8.48
C GLU A 187 -23.75 -6.83 8.18
N ARG A 188 -23.96 -7.64 9.23
CA ARG A 188 -24.67 -8.90 9.14
C ARG A 188 -26.16 -8.63 8.93
N VAL A 189 -26.70 -9.12 7.84
CA VAL A 189 -28.14 -9.14 7.59
C VAL A 189 -28.68 -10.44 8.21
N PHE A 190 -29.66 -10.32 9.08
CA PHE A 190 -30.37 -11.44 9.72
C PHE A 190 -31.42 -12.02 8.79
#